data_9f2950d54aeb6956652956c5b2ed5b40
#
_entry.id   9f2950d54aeb6956652956c5b2ed5b40
#
_cell.length_a   1.000
_cell.length_b   1.000
_cell.length_c   1.000
_cell.angle_alpha   90.00
_cell.angle_beta   90.00
_cell.angle_gamma   90.00
#
_symmetry.space_group_name_H-M   'P 1'
#
loop_
_entity.id
_entity.type
_entity.pdbx_description
1 polymer ?
#
loop_
_entity_poly.entity_id
_entity_poly.type
_entity_poly.pdbx_seq_one_letter_code
_entity_poly.pdbx_strand_id
1 'polypeptide(L)'
;MRQERTVQATIFEVFAGHQIGCELKAISGWLDGQRALVSVVSGDLRREGVRQTGRRGLPAETVLRCALLKQQRQLSYEELAFHLEDSASFRAFARLPLAWSPKKSVLHRTISAIRAETWEAINWALIAAAGQAKLEVGAMVRIDSTVTAALMHEPSDSALLWDAVRLMTRLLRQAAALPGAPAMRAPDHRRMAKRCATEIQYSRGKDNRRRLYRKLIAAVHAARAALQRAADRLAELTGIVAERWRLQVSHYLPLIARVLDQSERRVLHGQAVPASEKLVSLFEPHADIIVKGARDVQYGHKVNLVTGKSGLILDVVIEAGNPADAERFLPMLDRHIARCGAPPRQMAADGGYASRDNLTEAKGRGVTDVAFHKKRGLAVADMAKSPWVYRKLRNFRAGIEAGISCFKRAYGGARCTWRGLDHFKAYVWSAVLAHNLVLYARRKPA
;
A
#
# COMPACT_ATOMS: atom_id res chain seq x y z
N MET A 1 -21.89 -0.84 21.50
CA MET A 1 -21.43 -2.25 21.44
C MET A 1 -21.35 -2.67 19.98
N ARG A 2 -20.20 -3.19 19.51
CA ARG A 2 -20.03 -3.62 18.13
C ARG A 2 -20.27 -5.12 18.04
N GLN A 3 -21.18 -5.54 17.16
CA GLN A 3 -21.43 -6.95 16.87
C GLN A 3 -20.35 -7.47 15.90
N GLU A 4 -19.94 -8.72 16.08
CA GLU A 4 -19.00 -9.37 15.16
C GLU A 4 -19.69 -9.78 13.86
N ARG A 5 -20.92 -10.22 13.93
CA ARG A 5 -21.70 -10.75 12.81
C ARG A 5 -23.18 -10.36 12.87
N THR A 6 -23.78 -10.19 11.70
CA THR A 6 -25.23 -10.08 11.53
C THR A 6 -25.74 -11.33 10.80
N VAL A 7 -26.69 -12.04 11.38
CA VAL A 7 -27.35 -13.17 10.69
C VAL A 7 -28.49 -12.59 9.83
N GLN A 8 -28.38 -12.79 8.51
CA GLN A 8 -29.42 -12.39 7.57
C GLN A 8 -29.58 -13.47 6.50
N ALA A 9 -30.82 -13.91 6.26
CA ALA A 9 -31.16 -14.75 5.10
C ALA A 9 -30.88 -13.95 3.82
N THR A 10 -30.14 -14.54 2.88
CA THR A 10 -29.64 -13.81 1.72
C THR A 10 -30.51 -14.02 0.50
N ILE A 11 -31.13 -12.94 0.01
CA ILE A 11 -31.66 -12.82 -1.36
C ILE A 11 -30.55 -13.10 -2.41
N PHE A 12 -29.29 -13.09 -1.99
CA PHE A 12 -28.10 -13.28 -2.82
C PHE A 12 -28.11 -14.60 -3.63
N GLU A 13 -28.70 -15.65 -3.10
CA GLU A 13 -28.81 -16.94 -3.80
C GLU A 13 -29.71 -16.89 -5.04
N VAL A 14 -30.71 -16.00 -5.03
CA VAL A 14 -31.68 -15.85 -6.12
C VAL A 14 -31.10 -15.05 -7.31
N PHE A 15 -30.11 -14.18 -7.08
CA PHE A 15 -29.58 -13.25 -8.10
C PHE A 15 -28.19 -13.60 -8.62
N ALA A 16 -27.62 -14.76 -8.26
CA ALA A 16 -26.25 -15.15 -8.59
C ALA A 16 -26.08 -15.80 -9.98
N GLY A 17 -26.97 -15.52 -10.94
CA GLY A 17 -26.88 -16.09 -12.29
C GLY A 17 -25.74 -15.56 -13.17
N HIS A 18 -25.17 -14.40 -12.84
CA HIS A 18 -24.03 -13.79 -13.58
C HIS A 18 -22.69 -14.22 -12.95
N GLN A 19 -21.61 -14.31 -13.77
CA GLN A 19 -20.28 -14.71 -13.29
C GLN A 19 -19.83 -13.95 -12.04
N ILE A 20 -20.04 -12.64 -11.99
CA ILE A 20 -19.70 -11.82 -10.80
C ILE A 20 -20.52 -12.24 -9.58
N GLY A 21 -21.80 -12.56 -9.77
CA GLY A 21 -22.66 -13.06 -8.71
C GLY A 21 -22.20 -14.42 -8.17
N CYS A 22 -21.80 -15.32 -9.06
CA CYS A 22 -21.23 -16.63 -8.71
C CYS A 22 -19.92 -16.48 -7.92
N GLU A 23 -19.02 -15.58 -8.34
CA GLU A 23 -17.78 -15.27 -7.61
C GLU A 23 -18.07 -14.74 -6.21
N LEU A 24 -18.98 -13.77 -6.09
CA LEU A 24 -19.37 -13.21 -4.79
C LEU A 24 -20.04 -14.25 -3.89
N LYS A 25 -20.86 -15.14 -4.46
CA LYS A 25 -21.47 -16.27 -3.72
C LYS A 25 -20.42 -17.22 -3.18
N ALA A 26 -19.44 -17.61 -3.99
CA ALA A 26 -18.37 -18.50 -3.58
C ALA A 26 -17.47 -17.87 -2.50
N ILE A 27 -17.15 -16.57 -2.65
CA ILE A 27 -16.40 -15.79 -1.64
C ILE A 27 -17.21 -15.70 -0.35
N SER A 28 -18.52 -15.42 -0.43
CA SER A 28 -19.42 -15.35 0.72
C SER A 28 -19.44 -16.66 1.49
N GLY A 29 -19.60 -17.79 0.78
CA GLY A 29 -19.61 -19.11 1.40
C GLY A 29 -18.28 -19.45 2.11
N TRP A 30 -17.14 -19.04 1.55
CA TRP A 30 -15.86 -19.20 2.24
C TRP A 30 -15.79 -18.33 3.50
N LEU A 31 -16.16 -17.04 3.42
CA LEU A 31 -16.16 -16.13 4.56
C LEU A 31 -17.08 -16.60 5.71
N ASP A 32 -18.20 -17.24 5.37
CA ASP A 32 -19.16 -17.75 6.36
C ASP A 32 -18.53 -18.79 7.30
N GLY A 33 -17.60 -19.56 6.81
CA GLY A 33 -16.80 -20.52 7.58
C GLY A 33 -15.70 -19.87 8.45
N GLN A 34 -15.36 -18.60 8.23
CA GLN A 34 -14.17 -17.96 8.81
C GLN A 34 -14.50 -17.06 10.02
N ARG A 35 -15.15 -17.60 11.06
CA ARG A 35 -15.53 -16.83 12.24
C ARG A 35 -14.34 -16.20 12.97
N ALA A 36 -13.23 -16.91 13.10
CA ALA A 36 -12.02 -16.41 13.74
C ALA A 36 -11.47 -15.14 13.07
N LEU A 37 -11.52 -15.06 11.73
CA LEU A 37 -11.06 -13.88 10.99
C LEU A 37 -11.94 -12.65 11.25
N VAL A 38 -13.25 -12.84 11.39
CA VAL A 38 -14.17 -11.74 11.74
C VAL A 38 -13.83 -11.19 13.13
N SER A 39 -13.43 -12.06 14.07
CA SER A 39 -12.99 -11.64 15.42
C SER A 39 -11.73 -10.78 15.36
N VAL A 40 -10.74 -11.14 14.53
CA VAL A 40 -9.52 -10.34 14.31
C VAL A 40 -9.87 -8.96 13.75
N VAL A 41 -10.73 -8.88 12.73
CA VAL A 41 -11.22 -7.60 12.19
C VAL A 41 -11.96 -6.79 13.28
N SER A 42 -12.76 -7.45 14.12
CA SER A 42 -13.44 -6.80 15.25
C SER A 42 -12.43 -6.17 16.22
N GLY A 43 -11.31 -6.84 16.47
CA GLY A 43 -10.18 -6.31 17.25
C GLY A 43 -9.65 -4.99 16.70
N ASP A 44 -9.37 -4.92 15.39
CA ASP A 44 -8.90 -3.69 14.72
C ASP A 44 -9.91 -2.54 14.82
N LEU A 45 -11.19 -2.86 14.81
CA LEU A 45 -12.26 -1.87 14.90
C LEU A 45 -12.52 -1.38 16.34
N ARG A 46 -12.04 -2.09 17.36
CA ARG A 46 -12.12 -1.74 18.79
C ARG A 46 -10.86 -0.98 19.21
N ARG A 47 -10.67 0.21 18.68
CA ARG A 47 -9.49 1.04 19.03
C ARG A 47 -9.51 1.45 20.50
N GLU A 48 -8.33 1.63 21.09
CA GLU A 48 -8.19 2.30 22.38
C GLU A 48 -8.91 3.65 22.37
N GLY A 49 -9.66 3.97 23.44
CA GLY A 49 -10.43 5.20 23.56
C GLY A 49 -11.79 5.22 22.88
N VAL A 50 -12.19 4.16 22.14
CA VAL A 50 -13.59 4.04 21.65
C VAL A 50 -14.48 3.57 22.79
N ARG A 51 -15.36 4.45 23.28
CA ARG A 51 -16.36 4.10 24.31
C ARG A 51 -17.27 2.99 23.82
N GLN A 52 -17.57 2.01 24.68
CA GLN A 52 -18.52 0.92 24.38
C GLN A 52 -19.99 1.38 24.43
N THR A 53 -20.22 2.65 24.72
CA THR A 53 -21.52 3.29 24.84
C THR A 53 -21.82 4.11 23.58
N GLY A 54 -23.10 4.22 23.19
CA GLY A 54 -23.53 5.03 22.06
C GLY A 54 -24.11 4.21 20.88
N ARG A 55 -24.22 4.83 19.71
CA ARG A 55 -24.80 4.21 18.50
C ARG A 55 -23.99 2.99 18.07
N ARG A 56 -24.66 1.87 17.81
CA ARG A 56 -24.03 0.65 17.30
C ARG A 56 -23.27 0.94 16.00
N GLY A 57 -21.97 0.54 15.96
CA GLY A 57 -21.16 0.62 14.75
C GLY A 57 -21.53 -0.48 13.75
N LEU A 58 -20.98 -0.41 12.53
CA LEU A 58 -21.06 -1.49 11.55
C LEU A 58 -20.51 -2.80 12.14
N PRO A 59 -21.18 -3.95 11.92
CA PRO A 59 -20.63 -5.26 12.24
C PRO A 59 -19.26 -5.47 11.54
N ALA A 60 -18.33 -6.14 12.20
CA ALA A 60 -16.99 -6.37 11.67
C ALA A 60 -17.02 -7.15 10.34
N GLU A 61 -17.90 -8.14 10.23
CA GLU A 61 -18.11 -8.90 8.99
C GLU A 61 -18.57 -7.99 7.84
N THR A 62 -19.54 -7.12 8.09
CA THR A 62 -20.03 -6.15 7.11
C THR A 62 -18.91 -5.21 6.64
N VAL A 63 -18.06 -4.74 7.57
CA VAL A 63 -16.90 -3.90 7.22
C VAL A 63 -15.93 -4.65 6.32
N LEU A 64 -15.58 -5.90 6.67
CA LEU A 64 -14.69 -6.74 5.85
C LEU A 64 -15.28 -6.96 4.45
N ARG A 65 -16.56 -7.33 4.35
CA ARG A 65 -17.23 -7.57 3.08
C ARG A 65 -17.31 -6.30 2.21
N CYS A 66 -17.61 -5.14 2.81
CA CYS A 66 -17.56 -3.85 2.12
C CYS A 66 -16.14 -3.51 1.62
N ALA A 67 -15.12 -3.80 2.42
CA ALA A 67 -13.74 -3.57 2.03
C ALA A 67 -13.31 -4.47 0.86
N LEU A 68 -13.73 -5.72 0.84
CA LEU A 68 -13.49 -6.65 -0.27
C LEU A 68 -14.19 -6.18 -1.56
N LEU A 69 -15.46 -5.77 -1.50
CA LEU A 69 -16.17 -5.19 -2.66
C LEU A 69 -15.44 -3.97 -3.19
N LYS A 70 -15.04 -3.06 -2.28
CA LYS A 70 -14.28 -1.86 -2.65
C LYS A 70 -13.01 -2.21 -3.42
N GLN A 71 -12.22 -3.14 -2.93
CA GLN A 71 -10.95 -3.50 -3.53
C GLN A 71 -11.11 -4.31 -4.82
N GLN A 72 -12.01 -5.30 -4.81
CA GLN A 72 -12.29 -6.15 -5.97
C GLN A 72 -12.82 -5.35 -7.17
N ARG A 73 -13.60 -4.28 -6.91
CA ARG A 73 -14.21 -3.44 -7.96
C ARG A 73 -13.49 -2.10 -8.15
N GLN A 74 -12.41 -1.87 -7.42
CA GLN A 74 -11.63 -0.61 -7.40
C GLN A 74 -12.50 0.64 -7.17
N LEU A 75 -13.50 0.53 -6.31
CA LEU A 75 -14.44 1.62 -6.05
C LEU A 75 -13.82 2.68 -5.12
N SER A 76 -14.18 3.94 -5.35
CA SER A 76 -14.04 4.97 -4.32
C SER A 76 -15.00 4.70 -3.15
N TYR A 77 -14.83 5.36 -2.03
CA TYR A 77 -15.77 5.24 -0.92
C TYR A 77 -17.16 5.81 -1.24
N GLU A 78 -17.24 6.73 -2.18
CA GLU A 78 -18.48 7.32 -2.65
C GLU A 78 -19.25 6.35 -3.57
N GLU A 79 -18.55 5.78 -4.54
CA GLU A 79 -19.11 4.73 -5.42
C GLU A 79 -19.52 3.49 -4.63
N LEU A 80 -18.70 3.06 -3.64
CA LEU A 80 -19.09 1.96 -2.78
C LEU A 80 -20.39 2.27 -2.02
N ALA A 81 -20.53 3.46 -1.44
CA ALA A 81 -21.75 3.86 -0.74
C ALA A 81 -22.96 3.85 -1.69
N PHE A 82 -22.80 4.37 -2.91
CA PHE A 82 -23.84 4.34 -3.94
C PHE A 82 -24.23 2.90 -4.31
N HIS A 83 -23.26 2.04 -4.64
CA HIS A 83 -23.55 0.65 -5.01
C HIS A 83 -24.15 -0.17 -3.87
N LEU A 84 -23.80 0.13 -2.61
CA LEU A 84 -24.45 -0.49 -1.46
C LEU A 84 -25.90 -0.02 -1.26
N GLU A 85 -26.29 1.10 -1.84
CA GLU A 85 -27.65 1.60 -1.84
C GLU A 85 -28.46 1.05 -3.02
N ASP A 86 -27.84 0.97 -4.20
CA ASP A 86 -28.46 0.66 -5.48
C ASP A 86 -28.50 -0.85 -5.79
N SER A 87 -27.42 -1.59 -5.48
CA SER A 87 -27.27 -2.99 -5.91
C SER A 87 -27.72 -4.00 -4.84
N ALA A 88 -28.78 -4.77 -5.15
CA ALA A 88 -29.26 -5.85 -4.28
C ALA A 88 -28.18 -6.91 -3.99
N SER A 89 -27.37 -7.30 -4.99
CA SER A 89 -26.30 -8.28 -4.82
C SER A 89 -25.13 -7.76 -3.96
N PHE A 90 -24.78 -6.48 -4.06
CA PHE A 90 -23.74 -5.89 -3.19
C PHE A 90 -24.23 -5.77 -1.75
N ARG A 91 -25.50 -5.38 -1.56
CA ARG A 91 -26.14 -5.34 -0.23
C ARG A 91 -26.16 -6.72 0.42
N ALA A 92 -26.60 -7.73 -0.34
CA ALA A 92 -26.65 -9.12 0.14
C ALA A 92 -25.25 -9.63 0.49
N PHE A 93 -24.24 -9.41 -0.37
CA PHE A 93 -22.85 -9.76 -0.07
C PHE A 93 -22.34 -9.05 1.19
N ALA A 94 -22.61 -7.76 1.33
CA ALA A 94 -22.19 -6.96 2.50
C ALA A 94 -23.00 -7.25 3.77
N ARG A 95 -24.06 -8.09 3.69
CA ARG A 95 -24.97 -8.40 4.79
C ARG A 95 -25.60 -7.16 5.42
N LEU A 96 -26.06 -6.25 4.55
CA LEU A 96 -26.73 -5.02 4.97
C LEU A 96 -28.25 -5.21 5.05
N PRO A 97 -28.93 -4.66 6.05
CA PRO A 97 -30.38 -4.64 6.11
C PRO A 97 -30.97 -3.79 4.99
N LEU A 98 -32.18 -4.12 4.52
CA LEU A 98 -32.84 -3.43 3.40
C LEU A 98 -33.07 -1.93 3.64
N ALA A 99 -33.36 -1.55 4.87
CA ALA A 99 -33.79 -0.20 5.23
C ALA A 99 -32.65 0.81 5.43
N TRP A 100 -31.37 0.38 5.35
CA TRP A 100 -30.25 1.26 5.70
C TRP A 100 -28.97 0.95 4.90
N SER A 101 -28.22 2.00 4.56
CA SER A 101 -26.91 1.91 3.90
C SER A 101 -25.87 2.80 4.60
N PRO A 102 -24.58 2.37 4.69
CA PRO A 102 -23.54 3.16 5.34
C PRO A 102 -23.08 4.30 4.44
N LYS A 103 -22.94 5.50 5.03
CA LYS A 103 -22.37 6.67 4.34
C LYS A 103 -20.86 6.51 4.10
N LYS A 104 -20.33 7.20 3.08
CA LYS A 104 -18.88 7.16 2.70
C LYS A 104 -17.93 7.42 3.88
N SER A 105 -18.29 8.34 4.79
CA SER A 105 -17.43 8.65 5.95
C SER A 105 -17.34 7.50 6.96
N VAL A 106 -18.42 6.73 7.11
CA VAL A 106 -18.44 5.53 7.97
C VAL A 106 -17.60 4.42 7.32
N LEU A 107 -17.80 4.18 6.01
CA LEU A 107 -17.01 3.21 5.25
C LEU A 107 -15.53 3.54 5.29
N HIS A 108 -15.15 4.80 4.99
CA HIS A 108 -13.76 5.23 5.08
C HIS A 108 -13.16 4.96 6.45
N ARG A 109 -13.80 5.44 7.52
CA ARG A 109 -13.29 5.28 8.89
C ARG A 109 -13.16 3.83 9.34
N THR A 110 -14.09 2.96 8.92
CA THR A 110 -14.08 1.55 9.36
C THR A 110 -13.18 0.67 8.51
N ILE A 111 -13.19 0.84 7.19
CA ILE A 111 -12.35 0.06 6.29
C ILE A 111 -10.87 0.39 6.48
N SER A 112 -10.52 1.69 6.62
CA SER A 112 -9.13 2.11 6.87
C SER A 112 -8.61 1.71 8.26
N ALA A 113 -9.47 1.21 9.13
CA ALA A 113 -9.06 0.71 10.45
C ALA A 113 -8.52 -0.73 10.41
N ILE A 114 -8.79 -1.49 9.34
CA ILE A 114 -8.28 -2.86 9.21
C ILE A 114 -6.78 -2.80 8.92
N ARG A 115 -5.99 -3.43 9.77
CA ARG A 115 -4.52 -3.40 9.71
C ARG A 115 -3.95 -4.35 8.66
N ALA A 116 -2.70 -4.10 8.26
CA ALA A 116 -1.99 -4.93 7.29
C ALA A 116 -1.87 -6.39 7.74
N GLU A 117 -1.57 -6.60 9.03
CA GLU A 117 -1.43 -7.93 9.65
C GLU A 117 -2.75 -8.71 9.59
N THR A 118 -3.87 -8.03 9.72
CA THR A 118 -5.20 -8.64 9.60
C THR A 118 -5.49 -9.07 8.16
N TRP A 119 -5.17 -8.23 7.18
CA TRP A 119 -5.28 -8.60 5.77
C TRP A 119 -4.37 -9.77 5.39
N GLU A 120 -3.12 -9.75 5.89
CA GLU A 120 -2.17 -10.85 5.74
C GLU A 120 -2.73 -12.15 6.34
N ALA A 121 -3.24 -12.12 7.59
CA ALA A 121 -3.82 -13.28 8.25
C ALA A 121 -5.01 -13.86 7.47
N ILE A 122 -5.88 -13.02 6.91
CA ILE A 122 -7.01 -13.47 6.07
C ILE A 122 -6.48 -14.13 4.79
N ASN A 123 -5.43 -13.58 4.17
CA ASN A 123 -4.81 -14.19 2.99
C ASN A 123 -4.25 -15.58 3.32
N TRP A 124 -3.57 -15.75 4.46
CA TRP A 124 -3.04 -17.03 4.90
C TRP A 124 -4.12 -18.07 5.16
N ALA A 125 -5.25 -17.67 5.75
CA ALA A 125 -6.40 -18.56 5.91
C ALA A 125 -6.96 -19.01 4.55
N LEU A 126 -6.98 -18.13 3.56
CA LEU A 126 -7.39 -18.49 2.20
C LEU A 126 -6.42 -19.46 1.54
N ILE A 127 -5.10 -19.25 1.69
CA ILE A 127 -4.06 -20.15 1.16
C ILE A 127 -4.15 -21.52 1.84
N ALA A 128 -4.36 -21.57 3.16
CA ALA A 128 -4.59 -22.83 3.89
C ALA A 128 -5.83 -23.56 3.36
N ALA A 129 -6.95 -22.87 3.12
CA ALA A 129 -8.13 -23.45 2.51
C ALA A 129 -7.88 -23.96 1.08
N ALA A 130 -7.08 -23.26 0.29
CA ALA A 130 -6.65 -23.69 -1.02
C ALA A 130 -5.76 -24.96 -0.95
N GLY A 131 -4.91 -25.07 0.08
CA GLY A 131 -4.11 -26.27 0.37
C GLY A 131 -4.97 -27.48 0.70
N GLN A 132 -5.96 -27.31 1.58
CA GLN A 132 -6.93 -28.37 1.92
C GLN A 132 -7.72 -28.84 0.70
N ALA A 133 -8.10 -27.90 -0.17
CA ALA A 133 -8.77 -28.20 -1.44
C ALA A 133 -7.81 -28.73 -2.54
N LYS A 134 -6.53 -28.93 -2.26
CA LYS A 134 -5.47 -29.33 -3.20
C LYS A 134 -5.34 -28.41 -4.44
N LEU A 135 -5.82 -27.20 -4.34
CA LEU A 135 -5.71 -26.18 -5.40
C LEU A 135 -4.31 -25.54 -5.44
N GLU A 136 -3.71 -25.37 -4.25
CA GLU A 136 -2.36 -24.83 -4.10
C GLU A 136 -1.68 -25.39 -2.84
N VAL A 137 -0.53 -26.01 -3.02
CA VAL A 137 0.23 -26.66 -1.93
C VAL A 137 1.61 -26.03 -1.71
N GLY A 138 1.96 -24.98 -2.46
CA GLY A 138 3.24 -24.30 -2.33
C GLY A 138 4.46 -25.08 -2.81
N ALA A 139 4.27 -26.26 -3.46
CA ALA A 139 5.37 -27.11 -3.90
C ALA A 139 6.13 -26.57 -5.12
N MET A 140 5.51 -25.70 -5.91
CA MET A 140 6.12 -25.05 -7.07
C MET A 140 5.82 -23.56 -7.02
N VAL A 141 6.85 -22.75 -6.80
CA VAL A 141 6.71 -21.31 -6.59
C VAL A 141 7.60 -20.51 -7.52
N ARG A 142 7.22 -19.26 -7.73
CA ARG A 142 8.01 -18.28 -8.45
C ARG A 142 8.03 -16.96 -7.70
N ILE A 143 9.17 -16.27 -7.77
CA ILE A 143 9.39 -14.96 -7.14
C ILE A 143 9.60 -13.92 -8.23
N ASP A 144 9.00 -12.76 -8.04
CA ASP A 144 9.29 -11.55 -8.82
C ASP A 144 9.00 -10.31 -7.99
N SER A 145 9.50 -9.16 -8.44
CA SER A 145 9.26 -7.87 -7.81
C SER A 145 8.46 -6.95 -8.72
N THR A 146 7.62 -6.14 -8.10
CA THR A 146 6.93 -5.05 -8.77
C THR A 146 7.02 -3.77 -7.94
N VAL A 147 6.47 -2.67 -8.44
CA VAL A 147 6.35 -1.43 -7.67
C VAL A 147 4.88 -1.08 -7.55
N THR A 148 4.46 -0.74 -6.33
CA THR A 148 3.18 -0.08 -6.07
C THR A 148 3.48 1.39 -5.78
N ALA A 149 2.94 2.30 -6.59
CA ALA A 149 3.14 3.73 -6.40
C ALA A 149 2.40 4.24 -5.17
N ALA A 150 2.99 5.21 -4.45
CA ALA A 150 2.33 5.91 -3.34
C ALA A 150 1.32 6.97 -3.83
N LEU A 151 0.46 7.44 -2.93
CA LEU A 151 -0.51 8.50 -3.21
C LEU A 151 0.16 9.87 -3.22
N MET A 152 0.86 10.18 -4.28
CA MET A 152 1.55 11.46 -4.44
C MET A 152 1.52 11.92 -5.91
N HIS A 153 1.79 13.21 -6.12
CA HIS A 153 2.07 13.74 -7.46
C HIS A 153 3.55 13.53 -7.82
N GLU A 154 3.87 13.67 -9.10
CA GLU A 154 5.26 13.60 -9.59
C GLU A 154 6.13 14.62 -8.85
N PRO A 155 7.21 14.18 -8.16
CA PRO A 155 8.00 15.06 -7.32
C PRO A 155 8.93 15.96 -8.15
N SER A 156 8.95 17.25 -7.80
CA SER A 156 9.97 18.21 -8.21
C SER A 156 10.34 19.08 -7.03
N ASP A 157 11.56 19.63 -7.01
CA ASP A 157 11.96 20.54 -5.93
C ASP A 157 11.00 21.72 -5.80
N SER A 158 10.52 22.28 -6.93
CA SER A 158 9.56 23.38 -6.91
C SER A 158 8.19 22.99 -6.34
N ALA A 159 7.71 21.77 -6.64
CA ALA A 159 6.45 21.26 -6.10
C ALA A 159 6.55 20.99 -4.59
N LEU A 160 7.66 20.40 -4.14
CA LEU A 160 7.89 20.15 -2.71
C LEU A 160 8.02 21.44 -1.90
N LEU A 161 8.74 22.44 -2.41
CA LEU A 161 8.82 23.77 -1.78
C LEU A 161 7.45 24.48 -1.74
N TRP A 162 6.66 24.35 -2.81
CA TRP A 162 5.28 24.84 -2.82
C TRP A 162 4.40 24.14 -1.79
N ASP A 163 4.50 22.82 -1.70
CA ASP A 163 3.77 22.04 -0.70
C ASP A 163 4.17 22.44 0.73
N ALA A 164 5.46 22.72 0.98
CA ALA A 164 5.94 23.21 2.26
C ALA A 164 5.29 24.55 2.64
N VAL A 165 5.26 25.52 1.73
CA VAL A 165 4.60 26.84 1.99
C VAL A 165 3.11 26.64 2.26
N ARG A 166 2.43 25.82 1.46
CA ARG A 166 1.00 25.55 1.62
C ARG A 166 0.68 24.89 2.97
N LEU A 167 1.49 23.92 3.35
CA LEU A 167 1.36 23.20 4.62
C LEU A 167 1.58 24.13 5.81
N MET A 168 2.70 24.87 5.83
CA MET A 168 3.03 25.79 6.91
C MET A 168 1.99 26.91 7.06
N THR A 169 1.49 27.48 5.95
CA THR A 169 0.42 28.48 6.00
C THR A 169 -0.86 27.88 6.62
N ARG A 170 -1.19 26.62 6.33
CA ARG A 170 -2.33 25.94 6.96
C ARG A 170 -2.10 25.76 8.47
N LEU A 171 -0.92 25.31 8.88
CA LEU A 171 -0.58 25.13 10.29
C LEU A 171 -0.59 26.47 11.06
N LEU A 172 -0.07 27.56 10.47
CA LEU A 172 -0.12 28.90 11.05
C LEU A 172 -1.57 29.41 11.22
N ARG A 173 -2.43 29.17 10.25
CA ARG A 173 -3.87 29.52 10.38
C ARG A 173 -4.56 28.70 11.46
N GLN A 174 -4.23 27.42 11.58
CA GLN A 174 -4.72 26.59 12.67
C GLN A 174 -4.22 27.07 14.02
N ALA A 175 -2.94 27.46 14.14
CA ALA A 175 -2.37 28.05 15.35
C ALA A 175 -3.14 29.29 15.81
N ALA A 176 -3.41 30.22 14.89
CA ALA A 176 -4.16 31.44 15.18
C ALA A 176 -5.64 31.20 15.58
N ALA A 177 -6.19 30.06 15.23
CA ALA A 177 -7.56 29.65 15.56
C ALA A 177 -7.66 28.74 16.80
N LEU A 178 -6.56 28.44 17.49
CA LEU A 178 -6.58 27.62 18.70
C LEU A 178 -7.25 28.40 19.86
N PRO A 179 -8.14 27.76 20.63
CA PRO A 179 -8.71 28.38 21.81
C PRO A 179 -7.62 28.83 22.80
N GLY A 180 -7.66 30.08 23.23
CA GLY A 180 -6.67 30.66 24.15
C GLY A 180 -5.35 31.06 23.47
N ALA A 181 -5.23 30.97 22.15
CA ALA A 181 -4.04 31.42 21.44
C ALA A 181 -3.97 32.97 21.44
N PRO A 182 -2.77 33.55 21.69
CA PRO A 182 -2.59 34.98 21.54
C PRO A 182 -2.73 35.42 20.07
N ALA A 183 -3.08 36.67 19.84
CA ALA A 183 -3.16 37.21 18.49
C ALA A 183 -1.83 37.05 17.74
N MET A 184 -1.87 36.34 16.61
CA MET A 184 -0.69 36.04 15.81
C MET A 184 -0.93 36.37 14.35
N ARG A 185 0.07 37.03 13.74
CA ARG A 185 0.06 37.26 12.29
C ARG A 185 0.52 36.00 11.58
N ALA A 186 -0.33 35.44 10.70
CA ALA A 186 0.00 34.32 9.83
C ALA A 186 0.39 34.82 8.42
N PRO A 187 1.68 34.94 8.09
CA PRO A 187 2.09 35.40 6.75
C PRO A 187 1.64 34.39 5.70
N ASP A 188 1.06 34.90 4.60
CA ASP A 188 0.56 34.03 3.52
C ASP A 188 1.37 34.24 2.24
N HIS A 189 2.35 33.37 2.03
CA HIS A 189 3.19 33.35 0.84
C HIS A 189 2.65 32.46 -0.28
N ARG A 190 1.48 31.82 -0.13
CA ARG A 190 0.96 30.81 -1.06
C ARG A 190 0.83 31.29 -2.49
N ARG A 191 0.31 32.50 -2.71
CA ARG A 191 0.08 33.05 -4.07
C ARG A 191 1.40 33.20 -4.81
N MET A 192 2.39 33.81 -4.16
CA MET A 192 3.73 34.04 -4.72
C MET A 192 4.44 32.67 -4.94
N ALA A 193 4.42 31.80 -3.95
CA ALA A 193 5.08 30.49 -4.05
C ALA A 193 4.48 29.63 -5.17
N LYS A 194 3.14 29.60 -5.32
CA LYS A 194 2.47 28.91 -6.43
C LYS A 194 2.93 29.45 -7.79
N ARG A 195 2.94 30.79 -7.94
CA ARG A 195 3.40 31.43 -9.18
C ARG A 195 4.84 31.03 -9.49
N CYS A 196 5.77 31.16 -8.52
CA CYS A 196 7.17 30.78 -8.72
C CYS A 196 7.29 29.29 -9.11
N ALA A 197 6.60 28.37 -8.43
CA ALA A 197 6.64 26.95 -8.74
C ALA A 197 6.16 26.65 -10.16
N THR A 198 5.07 27.30 -10.59
CA THR A 198 4.54 27.17 -11.96
C THR A 198 5.50 27.76 -12.99
N GLU A 199 6.02 28.97 -12.76
CA GLU A 199 6.97 29.61 -13.68
C GLU A 199 8.28 28.80 -13.82
N ILE A 200 8.78 28.16 -12.73
CA ILE A 200 9.94 27.28 -12.74
C ILE A 200 9.73 26.11 -13.72
N GLN A 201 8.54 25.54 -13.72
CA GLN A 201 8.19 24.39 -14.57
C GLN A 201 8.27 24.72 -16.07
N TYR A 202 7.89 25.94 -16.43
CA TYR A 202 7.86 26.40 -17.84
C TYR A 202 9.07 27.24 -18.25
N SER A 203 9.96 27.60 -17.31
CA SER A 203 11.14 28.45 -17.60
C SER A 203 12.18 27.68 -18.38
N ARG A 204 12.66 28.24 -19.50
CA ARG A 204 13.72 27.68 -20.35
C ARG A 204 15.14 28.13 -19.95
N GLY A 205 15.31 29.29 -19.29
CA GLY A 205 16.60 29.83 -18.89
C GLY A 205 17.07 29.34 -17.52
N LYS A 206 18.34 28.92 -17.40
CA LYS A 206 18.94 28.47 -16.13
C LYS A 206 18.94 29.58 -15.07
N ASP A 207 19.33 30.80 -15.45
CA ASP A 207 19.44 31.92 -14.50
C ASP A 207 18.08 32.41 -14.02
N ASN A 208 17.08 32.49 -14.91
CA ASN A 208 15.72 32.81 -14.51
C ASN A 208 15.14 31.74 -13.58
N ARG A 209 15.36 30.46 -13.89
CA ARG A 209 14.93 29.35 -13.02
C ARG A 209 15.59 29.44 -11.65
N ARG A 210 16.91 29.71 -11.59
CA ARG A 210 17.65 29.89 -10.33
C ARG A 210 17.15 31.08 -9.51
N ARG A 211 16.82 32.19 -10.17
CA ARG A 211 16.22 33.36 -9.53
C ARG A 211 14.86 33.05 -8.92
N LEU A 212 13.99 32.31 -9.62
CA LEU A 212 12.69 31.89 -9.12
C LEU A 212 12.80 30.91 -7.94
N TYR A 213 13.75 29.98 -7.99
CA TYR A 213 14.04 29.09 -6.85
C TYR A 213 14.51 29.87 -5.61
N ARG A 214 15.39 30.85 -5.76
CA ARG A 214 15.81 31.71 -4.63
C ARG A 214 14.60 32.39 -3.96
N LYS A 215 13.66 32.91 -4.75
CA LYS A 215 12.43 33.51 -4.21
C LYS A 215 11.54 32.49 -3.49
N LEU A 216 11.41 31.30 -4.06
CA LEU A 216 10.60 30.23 -3.49
C LEU A 216 11.21 29.70 -2.19
N ILE A 217 12.52 29.45 -2.16
CA ILE A 217 13.28 29.03 -0.97
C ILE A 217 13.18 30.09 0.14
N ALA A 218 13.35 31.37 -0.19
CA ALA A 218 13.19 32.46 0.79
C ALA A 218 11.78 32.49 1.41
N ALA A 219 10.74 32.19 0.63
CA ALA A 219 9.38 32.08 1.15
C ALA A 219 9.21 30.90 2.11
N VAL A 220 9.87 29.76 1.82
CA VAL A 220 9.85 28.59 2.71
C VAL A 220 10.57 28.91 4.02
N HIS A 221 11.74 29.56 3.99
CA HIS A 221 12.45 30.01 5.19
C HIS A 221 11.61 30.95 6.04
N ALA A 222 10.98 31.96 5.41
CA ALA A 222 10.12 32.93 6.12
C ALA A 222 8.92 32.23 6.79
N ALA A 223 8.26 31.32 6.08
CA ALA A 223 7.14 30.55 6.62
C ALA A 223 7.58 29.60 7.74
N ARG A 224 8.75 28.95 7.61
CA ARG A 224 9.34 28.06 8.63
C ARG A 224 9.66 28.84 9.91
N ALA A 225 10.31 29.98 9.77
CA ALA A 225 10.62 30.84 10.93
C ALA A 225 9.34 31.33 11.63
N ALA A 226 8.29 31.67 10.89
CA ALA A 226 7.00 32.05 11.46
C ALA A 226 6.33 30.88 12.19
N LEU A 227 6.39 29.66 11.62
CA LEU A 227 5.83 28.46 12.25
C LEU A 227 6.59 28.09 13.53
N GLN A 228 7.92 28.19 13.53
CA GLN A 228 8.73 27.98 14.73
C GLN A 228 8.37 28.95 15.83
N ARG A 229 8.31 30.26 15.54
CA ARG A 229 7.87 31.28 16.53
C ARG A 229 6.46 31.01 17.07
N ALA A 230 5.55 30.52 16.21
CA ALA A 230 4.22 30.12 16.66
C ALA A 230 4.27 28.91 17.59
N ALA A 231 5.12 27.92 17.28
CA ALA A 231 5.31 26.74 18.13
C ALA A 231 5.85 27.14 19.51
N ASP A 232 6.87 28.01 19.56
CA ASP A 232 7.47 28.48 20.80
C ASP A 232 6.44 29.26 21.66
N ARG A 233 5.63 30.15 21.03
CA ARG A 233 4.57 30.89 21.72
C ARG A 233 3.44 30.06 22.27
N LEU A 234 3.17 28.92 21.64
CA LEU A 234 2.07 28.00 21.98
C LEU A 234 2.56 26.76 22.74
N ALA A 235 3.81 26.76 23.20
CA ALA A 235 4.41 25.62 23.91
C ALA A 235 3.61 25.24 25.16
N GLU A 236 3.21 26.22 25.94
CA GLU A 236 2.47 26.07 27.21
C GLU A 236 0.93 25.98 27.01
N LEU A 237 0.43 26.15 25.79
CA LEU A 237 -1.02 26.09 25.55
C LEU A 237 -1.55 24.68 25.74
N THR A 238 -2.45 24.51 26.71
CA THR A 238 -3.04 23.21 27.06
C THR A 238 -4.27 22.88 26.19
N GLY A 239 -4.61 21.59 26.12
CA GLY A 239 -5.82 21.12 25.45
C GLY A 239 -5.53 20.22 24.24
N ILE A 240 -6.44 19.28 23.98
CA ILE A 240 -6.29 18.23 22.95
C ILE A 240 -6.03 18.79 21.54
N VAL A 241 -6.64 19.93 21.19
CA VAL A 241 -6.49 20.56 19.88
C VAL A 241 -5.10 21.17 19.74
N ALA A 242 -4.59 21.84 20.79
CA ALA A 242 -3.25 22.40 20.82
C ALA A 242 -2.17 21.30 20.76
N GLU A 243 -2.36 20.23 21.50
CA GLU A 243 -1.46 19.07 21.47
C GLU A 243 -1.40 18.41 20.09
N ARG A 244 -2.54 18.17 19.46
CA ARG A 244 -2.59 17.64 18.08
C ARG A 244 -1.91 18.56 17.09
N TRP A 245 -2.04 19.86 17.26
CA TRP A 245 -1.36 20.83 16.41
C TRP A 245 0.16 20.76 16.61
N ARG A 246 0.64 20.72 17.87
CA ARG A 246 2.09 20.55 18.17
C ARG A 246 2.66 19.28 17.58
N LEU A 247 1.95 18.16 17.68
CA LEU A 247 2.37 16.89 17.06
C LEU A 247 2.48 17.01 15.53
N GLN A 248 1.59 17.76 14.87
CA GLN A 248 1.73 18.01 13.44
C GLN A 248 2.96 18.88 13.13
N VAL A 249 3.19 19.94 13.90
CA VAL A 249 4.35 20.81 13.71
C VAL A 249 5.66 20.04 13.90
N SER A 250 5.79 19.27 14.99
CA SER A 250 6.97 18.48 15.27
C SER A 250 7.24 17.42 14.20
N HIS A 251 6.19 16.86 13.62
CA HIS A 251 6.31 15.91 12.51
C HIS A 251 6.80 16.59 11.22
N TYR A 252 6.25 17.76 10.86
CA TYR A 252 6.52 18.34 9.56
C TYR A 252 7.76 19.24 9.50
N LEU A 253 8.17 19.89 10.60
CA LEU A 253 9.34 20.78 10.60
C LEU A 253 10.63 20.08 10.13
N PRO A 254 10.99 18.87 10.58
CA PRO A 254 12.15 18.14 10.08
C PRO A 254 12.04 17.78 8.59
N LEU A 255 10.85 17.39 8.12
CA LEU A 255 10.62 17.07 6.70
C LEU A 255 10.78 18.32 5.81
N ILE A 256 10.29 19.48 6.26
CA ILE A 256 10.46 20.75 5.56
C ILE A 256 11.94 21.15 5.52
N ALA A 257 12.69 20.94 6.62
CA ALA A 257 14.13 21.21 6.65
C ALA A 257 14.86 20.33 5.62
N ARG A 258 14.50 19.05 5.50
CA ARG A 258 15.06 18.13 4.51
C ARG A 258 14.74 18.58 3.06
N VAL A 259 13.52 19.05 2.79
CA VAL A 259 13.15 19.60 1.47
C VAL A 259 13.95 20.86 1.14
N LEU A 260 14.19 21.74 2.12
CA LEU A 260 15.03 22.93 1.93
C LEU A 260 16.46 22.53 1.59
N ASP A 261 17.10 21.68 2.42
CA ASP A 261 18.48 21.24 2.23
C ASP A 261 18.68 20.61 0.86
N GLN A 262 17.84 19.62 0.49
CA GLN A 262 17.95 18.98 -0.82
C GLN A 262 17.77 19.93 -1.99
N SER A 263 16.86 20.92 -1.87
CA SER A 263 16.60 21.89 -2.92
C SER A 263 17.74 22.90 -3.08
N GLU A 264 18.30 23.36 -1.95
CA GLU A 264 19.46 24.28 -1.95
C GLU A 264 20.69 23.61 -2.53
N ARG A 265 21.03 22.42 -2.06
CA ARG A 265 22.16 21.60 -2.57
C ARG A 265 22.05 21.38 -4.08
N ARG A 266 20.87 20.94 -4.56
CA ARG A 266 20.66 20.63 -5.99
C ARG A 266 20.59 21.86 -6.87
N VAL A 267 19.84 22.88 -6.49
CA VAL A 267 19.48 23.99 -7.37
C VAL A 267 20.45 25.15 -7.25
N LEU A 268 20.89 25.47 -6.03
CA LEU A 268 21.78 26.61 -5.79
C LEU A 268 23.26 26.23 -5.88
N HIS A 269 23.61 25.04 -5.41
CA HIS A 269 24.98 24.58 -5.35
C HIS A 269 25.34 23.54 -6.45
N GLY A 270 24.37 23.04 -7.20
CA GLY A 270 24.60 22.05 -8.27
C GLY A 270 25.06 20.67 -7.76
N GLN A 271 24.85 20.39 -6.48
CA GLN A 271 25.30 19.14 -5.84
C GLN A 271 24.32 18.01 -6.13
N ALA A 272 24.86 16.79 -6.31
CA ALA A 272 24.05 15.58 -6.33
C ALA A 272 23.61 15.22 -4.91
N VAL A 273 22.31 14.94 -4.74
CA VAL A 273 21.77 14.40 -3.48
C VAL A 273 21.45 12.93 -3.70
N PRO A 274 21.98 12.00 -2.87
CA PRO A 274 21.67 10.58 -2.96
C PRO A 274 20.17 10.28 -2.84
N ALA A 275 19.70 9.21 -3.47
CA ALA A 275 18.28 8.83 -3.42
C ALA A 275 17.80 8.56 -1.99
N SER A 276 18.65 7.99 -1.13
CA SER A 276 18.38 7.72 0.29
C SER A 276 18.17 8.99 1.13
N GLU A 277 18.78 10.10 0.73
CA GLU A 277 18.64 11.38 1.41
C GLU A 277 17.45 12.21 0.89
N LYS A 278 16.93 11.88 -0.30
CA LYS A 278 15.83 12.64 -0.90
C LYS A 278 14.49 12.35 -0.22
N LEU A 279 13.73 13.40 -0.02
CA LEU A 279 12.31 13.33 0.30
C LEU A 279 11.52 13.63 -0.97
N VAL A 280 10.63 12.73 -1.35
CA VAL A 280 9.82 12.86 -2.59
C VAL A 280 8.39 13.34 -2.32
N SER A 281 7.95 13.30 -1.08
CA SER A 281 6.65 13.84 -0.67
C SER A 281 6.66 14.23 0.81
N LEU A 282 6.13 15.41 1.14
CA LEU A 282 5.87 15.81 2.52
C LEU A 282 4.71 15.05 3.16
N PHE A 283 3.77 14.57 2.33
CA PHE A 283 2.55 13.92 2.80
C PHE A 283 2.66 12.40 2.83
N GLU A 284 3.59 11.84 2.05
CA GLU A 284 3.95 10.42 2.00
C GLU A 284 5.48 10.29 2.16
N PRO A 285 6.03 10.65 3.34
CA PRO A 285 7.49 10.71 3.55
C PRO A 285 8.16 9.34 3.49
N HIS A 286 7.37 8.28 3.57
CA HIS A 286 7.82 6.90 3.45
C HIS A 286 8.05 6.43 2.00
N ALA A 287 7.58 7.21 1.01
CA ALA A 287 7.71 6.79 -0.39
C ALA A 287 9.17 6.82 -0.85
N ASP A 288 9.62 5.70 -1.38
CA ASP A 288 10.95 5.49 -1.90
C ASP A 288 11.06 5.82 -3.40
N ILE A 289 12.29 6.09 -3.84
CA ILE A 289 12.63 6.22 -5.26
C ILE A 289 13.06 4.84 -5.76
N ILE A 290 12.23 4.22 -6.58
CA ILE A 290 12.49 2.90 -7.13
C ILE A 290 12.88 3.04 -8.60
N VAL A 291 14.12 2.64 -8.92
CA VAL A 291 14.64 2.66 -10.30
C VAL A 291 14.58 1.24 -10.85
N LYS A 292 13.79 1.04 -11.90
CA LYS A 292 13.73 -0.21 -12.66
C LYS A 292 14.34 -0.01 -14.04
N GLY A 293 15.46 -0.72 -14.29
CA GLY A 293 16.21 -0.54 -15.53
C GLY A 293 16.86 0.84 -15.64
N ALA A 294 17.14 1.30 -16.86
CA ALA A 294 17.89 2.53 -17.09
C ALA A 294 17.04 3.82 -17.09
N ARG A 295 15.71 3.74 -17.17
CA ARG A 295 14.84 4.91 -17.43
C ARG A 295 13.59 5.03 -16.57
N ASP A 296 13.07 3.95 -16.01
CA ASP A 296 11.80 3.99 -15.28
C ASP A 296 12.02 4.28 -13.79
N VAL A 297 11.70 5.50 -13.38
CA VAL A 297 11.68 5.92 -11.98
C VAL A 297 10.25 5.89 -11.47
N GLN A 298 9.99 5.17 -10.40
CA GLN A 298 8.69 5.09 -9.75
C GLN A 298 8.81 5.54 -8.28
N TYR A 299 7.75 6.13 -7.75
CA TYR A 299 7.71 6.65 -6.38
C TYR A 299 6.68 5.87 -5.56
N GLY A 300 7.17 5.08 -4.60
CA GLY A 300 6.35 4.18 -3.81
C GLY A 300 7.22 3.12 -3.14
N HIS A 301 6.77 1.86 -3.14
CA HIS A 301 7.55 0.77 -2.58
C HIS A 301 7.74 -0.38 -3.56
N LYS A 302 8.91 -0.98 -3.47
CA LYS A 302 9.18 -2.27 -4.12
C LYS A 302 8.40 -3.35 -3.37
N VAL A 303 7.69 -4.17 -4.11
CA VAL A 303 6.83 -5.24 -3.60
C VAL A 303 7.33 -6.56 -4.20
N ASN A 304 7.89 -7.42 -3.36
CA ASN A 304 8.27 -8.77 -3.75
C ASN A 304 7.09 -9.70 -3.55
N LEU A 305 6.83 -10.55 -4.54
CA LEU A 305 5.69 -11.46 -4.59
C LEU A 305 6.18 -12.90 -4.72
N VAL A 306 5.63 -13.81 -3.93
CA VAL A 306 5.72 -15.27 -4.16
C VAL A 306 4.38 -15.74 -4.68
N THR A 307 4.36 -16.37 -5.85
CA THR A 307 3.14 -16.96 -6.41
C THR A 307 3.31 -18.46 -6.63
N GLY A 308 2.25 -19.20 -6.34
CA GLY A 308 2.21 -20.65 -6.56
C GLY A 308 1.86 -21.06 -7.99
N LYS A 309 1.81 -22.36 -8.23
CA LYS A 309 1.39 -22.93 -9.52
C LYS A 309 -0.04 -22.54 -9.89
N SER A 310 -0.90 -22.38 -8.92
CA SER A 310 -2.27 -21.92 -9.10
C SER A 310 -2.38 -20.45 -9.60
N GLY A 311 -1.32 -19.65 -9.46
CA GLY A 311 -1.34 -18.20 -9.65
C GLY A 311 -1.80 -17.42 -8.43
N LEU A 312 -2.15 -18.10 -7.33
CA LEU A 312 -2.38 -17.43 -6.05
C LEU A 312 -1.09 -16.77 -5.56
N ILE A 313 -1.20 -15.56 -5.06
CA ILE A 313 -0.11 -14.84 -4.40
C ILE A 313 0.00 -15.38 -2.98
N LEU A 314 1.03 -16.18 -2.74
CA LEU A 314 1.25 -16.87 -1.47
C LEU A 314 1.78 -15.92 -0.41
N ASP A 315 2.73 -15.06 -0.77
CA ASP A 315 3.34 -14.10 0.15
C ASP A 315 3.70 -12.79 -0.55
N VAL A 316 3.77 -11.73 0.24
CA VAL A 316 4.15 -10.38 -0.20
C VAL A 316 5.06 -9.74 0.84
N VAL A 317 6.17 -9.18 0.37
CA VAL A 317 7.03 -8.32 1.19
C VAL A 317 7.10 -6.93 0.57
N ILE A 318 6.73 -5.93 1.36
CA ILE A 318 6.82 -4.51 0.99
C ILE A 318 8.14 -4.01 1.54
N GLU A 319 9.06 -3.66 0.65
CA GLU A 319 10.41 -3.28 1.01
C GLU A 319 10.50 -1.83 1.46
N ALA A 320 11.48 -1.54 2.31
CA ALA A 320 11.97 -0.20 2.56
C ALA A 320 13.17 0.05 1.65
N GLY A 321 13.16 1.19 0.95
CA GLY A 321 14.18 1.49 -0.05
C GLY A 321 14.05 0.63 -1.33
N ASN A 322 15.18 0.48 -2.02
CA ASN A 322 15.26 -0.33 -3.25
C ASN A 322 16.37 -1.40 -3.14
N PRO A 323 16.21 -2.40 -2.24
CA PRO A 323 17.22 -3.46 -2.11
C PRO A 323 17.37 -4.25 -3.40
N ALA A 324 18.56 -4.82 -3.64
CA ALA A 324 18.80 -5.66 -4.80
C ALA A 324 17.95 -6.93 -4.74
N ASP A 325 17.47 -7.41 -5.90
CA ASP A 325 16.62 -8.61 -5.96
C ASP A 325 17.37 -9.84 -5.39
N ALA A 326 18.69 -9.94 -5.63
CA ALA A 326 19.50 -11.05 -5.12
C ALA A 326 19.48 -11.16 -3.59
N GLU A 327 19.43 -10.03 -2.87
CA GLU A 327 19.38 -9.98 -1.40
C GLU A 327 18.03 -10.44 -0.85
N ARG A 328 16.99 -10.45 -1.68
CA ARG A 328 15.61 -10.76 -1.27
C ARG A 328 15.22 -12.21 -1.54
N PHE A 329 16.02 -12.97 -2.29
CA PHE A 329 15.72 -14.34 -2.68
C PHE A 329 15.60 -15.28 -1.48
N LEU A 330 16.62 -15.36 -0.63
CA LEU A 330 16.64 -16.23 0.55
C LEU A 330 15.62 -15.78 1.62
N PRO A 331 15.49 -14.50 1.99
CA PRO A 331 14.44 -14.09 2.91
C PRO A 331 13.03 -14.46 2.45
N MET A 332 12.74 -14.38 1.15
CA MET A 332 11.44 -14.80 0.60
C MET A 332 11.25 -16.32 0.66
N LEU A 333 12.30 -17.09 0.42
CA LEU A 333 12.29 -18.56 0.56
C LEU A 333 12.07 -18.95 2.03
N ASP A 334 12.79 -18.34 2.96
CA ASP A 334 12.66 -18.60 4.39
C ASP A 334 11.26 -18.29 4.92
N ARG A 335 10.66 -17.20 4.47
CA ARG A 335 9.25 -16.89 4.76
C ARG A 335 8.30 -17.95 4.21
N HIS A 336 8.53 -18.41 2.98
CA HIS A 336 7.72 -19.47 2.39
C HIS A 336 7.80 -20.76 3.22
N ILE A 337 9.02 -21.19 3.60
CA ILE A 337 9.24 -22.37 4.44
C ILE A 337 8.55 -22.23 5.80
N ALA A 338 8.72 -21.08 6.45
CA ALA A 338 8.08 -20.80 7.74
C ALA A 338 6.54 -20.87 7.68
N ARG A 339 5.96 -20.48 6.55
CA ARG A 339 4.50 -20.46 6.34
C ARG A 339 3.91 -21.78 5.88
N CYS A 340 4.61 -22.49 4.99
CA CYS A 340 4.16 -23.76 4.42
C CYS A 340 4.61 -25.00 5.22
N GLY A 341 5.54 -24.82 6.18
CA GLY A 341 6.12 -25.90 6.97
C GLY A 341 7.13 -26.76 6.22
N ALA A 342 7.37 -26.49 4.92
CA ALA A 342 8.30 -27.22 4.08
C ALA A 342 8.85 -26.33 2.96
N PRO A 343 10.09 -26.61 2.46
CA PRO A 343 10.63 -25.93 1.30
C PRO A 343 9.82 -26.29 0.03
N PRO A 344 9.73 -25.36 -0.94
CA PRO A 344 9.12 -25.70 -2.22
C PRO A 344 10.03 -26.69 -2.95
N ARG A 345 9.43 -27.69 -3.60
CA ARG A 345 10.20 -28.63 -4.43
C ARG A 345 10.87 -27.90 -5.59
N GLN A 346 10.19 -26.92 -6.18
CA GLN A 346 10.64 -26.21 -7.37
C GLN A 346 10.45 -24.71 -7.22
N MET A 347 11.47 -23.95 -7.57
CA MET A 347 11.46 -22.49 -7.45
C MET A 347 11.98 -21.84 -8.71
N ALA A 348 11.30 -20.77 -9.18
CA ALA A 348 11.71 -20.01 -10.33
C ALA A 348 11.78 -18.51 -9.99
N ALA A 349 12.80 -17.81 -10.50
CA ALA A 349 12.97 -16.38 -10.29
C ALA A 349 13.58 -15.68 -11.50
N ASP A 350 13.50 -14.34 -11.54
CA ASP A 350 14.18 -13.58 -12.59
C ASP A 350 15.71 -13.60 -12.41
N GLY A 351 16.42 -13.20 -13.45
CA GLY A 351 17.88 -13.10 -13.44
C GLY A 351 18.43 -12.10 -12.44
N GLY A 352 17.61 -11.16 -11.93
CA GLY A 352 17.97 -10.25 -10.84
C GLY A 352 18.28 -10.97 -9.53
N TYR A 353 17.65 -12.12 -9.29
CA TYR A 353 17.83 -12.95 -8.10
C TYR A 353 18.99 -13.96 -8.20
N ALA A 354 19.61 -14.10 -9.39
CA ALA A 354 20.62 -15.13 -9.64
C ALA A 354 21.96 -14.78 -8.99
N SER A 355 22.41 -15.64 -8.09
CA SER A 355 23.79 -15.71 -7.58
C SER A 355 24.14 -17.16 -7.25
N ARG A 356 25.44 -17.46 -7.13
CA ARG A 356 25.89 -18.80 -6.72
C ARG A 356 25.43 -19.10 -5.29
N ASP A 357 25.57 -18.14 -4.40
CA ASP A 357 25.19 -18.26 -2.99
C ASP A 357 23.68 -18.53 -2.86
N ASN A 358 22.84 -17.78 -3.57
CA ASN A 358 21.39 -18.01 -3.56
C ASN A 358 21.02 -19.41 -4.06
N LEU A 359 21.72 -19.92 -5.09
CA LEU A 359 21.49 -21.28 -5.58
C LEU A 359 21.90 -22.33 -4.56
N THR A 360 23.12 -22.22 -4.02
CA THR A 360 23.67 -23.17 -3.04
C THR A 360 22.81 -23.21 -1.78
N GLU A 361 22.48 -22.04 -1.24
CA GLU A 361 21.67 -21.90 -0.03
C GLU A 361 20.22 -22.40 -0.21
N ALA A 362 19.61 -22.17 -1.38
CA ALA A 362 18.28 -22.71 -1.66
C ALA A 362 18.30 -24.24 -1.74
N LYS A 363 19.34 -24.81 -2.36
CA LYS A 363 19.55 -26.26 -2.39
C LYS A 363 19.78 -26.82 -0.99
N GLY A 364 20.59 -26.15 -0.17
CA GLY A 364 20.82 -26.50 1.25
C GLY A 364 19.54 -26.50 2.09
N ARG A 365 18.58 -25.62 1.78
CA ARG A 365 17.24 -25.60 2.41
C ARG A 365 16.28 -26.67 1.88
N GLY A 366 16.70 -27.52 0.94
CA GLY A 366 15.91 -28.62 0.42
C GLY A 366 15.13 -28.35 -0.87
N VAL A 367 15.35 -27.21 -1.53
CA VAL A 367 14.73 -26.94 -2.85
C VAL A 367 15.38 -27.82 -3.91
N THR A 368 14.60 -28.72 -4.53
CA THR A 368 15.13 -29.69 -5.50
C THR A 368 15.59 -29.03 -6.80
N ASP A 369 14.77 -28.16 -7.38
CA ASP A 369 15.09 -27.48 -8.64
C ASP A 369 14.92 -25.96 -8.48
N VAL A 370 15.92 -25.20 -8.85
CA VAL A 370 15.90 -23.72 -8.87
C VAL A 370 16.19 -23.25 -10.29
N ALA A 371 15.36 -22.37 -10.86
CA ALA A 371 15.58 -21.83 -12.18
C ALA A 371 15.61 -20.31 -12.18
N PHE A 372 16.76 -19.73 -12.48
CA PHE A 372 16.89 -18.31 -12.77
C PHE A 372 16.74 -18.06 -14.28
N HIS A 373 15.95 -17.05 -14.66
CA HIS A 373 15.67 -16.75 -16.07
C HIS A 373 16.95 -16.42 -16.86
N LYS A 374 17.84 -15.61 -16.27
CA LYS A 374 19.20 -15.38 -16.78
C LYS A 374 20.17 -16.09 -15.86
N LYS A 375 21.01 -16.94 -16.46
CA LYS A 375 21.87 -17.85 -15.70
C LYS A 375 23.01 -17.16 -14.93
N ARG A 376 23.47 -15.98 -15.38
CA ARG A 376 24.60 -15.25 -14.78
C ARG A 376 25.81 -16.14 -14.45
N GLY A 377 26.20 -17.01 -15.39
CA GLY A 377 27.35 -17.94 -15.22
C GLY A 377 27.01 -19.25 -14.53
N LEU A 378 25.79 -19.50 -14.05
CA LEU A 378 25.37 -20.76 -13.44
C LEU A 378 25.11 -21.85 -14.49
N ALA A 379 25.54 -23.08 -14.23
CA ALA A 379 25.24 -24.20 -15.11
C ALA A 379 23.80 -24.73 -14.87
N VAL A 380 23.16 -25.21 -15.93
CA VAL A 380 21.80 -25.78 -15.81
C VAL A 380 21.79 -27.02 -14.94
N ALA A 381 22.87 -27.81 -14.96
CA ALA A 381 23.01 -29.01 -14.14
C ALA A 381 22.98 -28.70 -12.63
N ASP A 382 23.54 -27.55 -12.21
CA ASP A 382 23.52 -27.11 -10.82
C ASP A 382 22.12 -26.64 -10.39
N MET A 383 21.37 -26.03 -11.33
CA MET A 383 20.06 -25.46 -11.07
C MET A 383 18.93 -26.49 -11.03
N ALA A 384 18.89 -27.43 -12.00
CA ALA A 384 17.78 -28.34 -12.17
C ALA A 384 18.27 -29.72 -12.67
N LYS A 385 17.54 -30.77 -12.29
CA LYS A 385 17.87 -32.15 -12.60
C LYS A 385 17.96 -32.47 -14.10
N SER A 386 17.42 -31.62 -14.97
CA SER A 386 17.55 -31.78 -16.43
C SER A 386 17.28 -30.46 -17.17
N PRO A 387 17.79 -30.29 -18.42
CA PRO A 387 17.47 -29.15 -19.26
C PRO A 387 15.99 -28.97 -19.54
N TRP A 388 15.22 -30.07 -19.56
CA TRP A 388 13.76 -30.03 -19.73
C TRP A 388 13.08 -29.40 -18.50
N VAL A 389 13.46 -29.81 -17.27
CA VAL A 389 12.94 -29.22 -16.03
C VAL A 389 13.28 -27.74 -15.95
N TYR A 390 14.51 -27.36 -16.29
CA TYR A 390 14.92 -25.96 -16.34
C TYR A 390 14.05 -25.13 -17.31
N ARG A 391 13.82 -25.62 -18.54
CA ARG A 391 12.92 -24.96 -19.51
C ARG A 391 11.50 -24.81 -18.98
N LYS A 392 10.96 -25.86 -18.36
CA LYS A 392 9.61 -25.85 -17.77
C LYS A 392 9.49 -24.79 -16.67
N LEU A 393 10.48 -24.69 -15.78
CA LEU A 393 10.52 -23.69 -14.72
C LEU A 393 10.68 -22.26 -15.26
N ARG A 394 11.49 -22.08 -16.29
CA ARG A 394 11.65 -20.80 -16.98
C ARG A 394 10.32 -20.32 -17.60
N ASN A 395 9.59 -21.21 -18.25
CA ASN A 395 8.26 -20.91 -18.79
C ASN A 395 7.25 -20.64 -17.68
N PHE A 396 7.30 -21.39 -16.59
CA PHE A 396 6.50 -21.14 -15.41
C PHE A 396 6.76 -19.74 -14.83
N ARG A 397 8.02 -19.32 -14.74
CA ARG A 397 8.38 -17.97 -14.29
C ARG A 397 7.73 -16.89 -15.17
N ALA A 398 7.76 -17.03 -16.48
CA ALA A 398 7.19 -16.02 -17.38
C ALA A 398 5.69 -15.72 -17.08
N GLY A 399 4.94 -16.72 -16.62
CA GLY A 399 3.54 -16.52 -16.24
C GLY A 399 3.29 -15.60 -15.03
N ILE A 400 4.33 -15.21 -14.26
CA ILE A 400 4.14 -14.27 -13.14
C ILE A 400 3.80 -12.86 -13.64
N GLU A 401 4.28 -12.48 -14.81
CA GLU A 401 4.04 -11.18 -15.42
C GLU A 401 2.55 -10.93 -15.66
N ALA A 402 1.82 -11.96 -16.11
CA ALA A 402 0.37 -11.91 -16.25
C ALA A 402 -0.33 -11.75 -14.88
N GLY A 403 0.15 -12.46 -13.85
CA GLY A 403 -0.36 -12.35 -12.48
C GLY A 403 -0.13 -10.95 -11.90
N ILE A 404 1.08 -10.40 -12.03
CA ILE A 404 1.41 -9.04 -11.61
C ILE A 404 0.58 -8.00 -12.37
N SER A 405 0.41 -8.18 -13.69
CA SER A 405 -0.42 -7.30 -14.51
C SER A 405 -1.88 -7.33 -14.06
N CYS A 406 -2.42 -8.50 -13.77
CA CYS A 406 -3.77 -8.67 -13.22
C CYS A 406 -3.90 -8.01 -11.84
N PHE A 407 -2.98 -8.28 -10.90
CA PHE A 407 -2.91 -7.64 -9.60
C PHE A 407 -2.90 -6.11 -9.71
N LYS A 408 -2.07 -5.57 -10.60
CA LYS A 408 -1.96 -4.11 -10.80
C LYS A 408 -3.23 -3.49 -11.39
N ARG A 409 -3.76 -4.07 -12.47
CA ARG A 409 -4.85 -3.45 -13.25
C ARG A 409 -6.24 -3.77 -12.70
N ALA A 410 -6.47 -5.02 -12.32
CA ALA A 410 -7.79 -5.46 -11.88
C ALA A 410 -8.06 -5.23 -10.39
N TYR A 411 -7.01 -5.19 -9.57
CA TYR A 411 -7.16 -5.11 -8.12
C TYR A 411 -6.44 -3.91 -7.48
N GLY A 412 -6.03 -2.92 -8.28
CA GLY A 412 -5.50 -1.65 -7.80
C GLY A 412 -4.06 -1.70 -7.29
N GLY A 413 -3.32 -2.80 -7.45
CA GLY A 413 -1.94 -2.94 -7.00
C GLY A 413 -0.92 -2.04 -7.71
N ALA A 414 -1.33 -1.28 -8.74
CA ALA A 414 -0.45 -0.33 -9.41
C ALA A 414 -0.17 0.92 -8.57
N ARG A 415 -1.18 1.43 -7.86
CA ARG A 415 -1.08 2.67 -7.09
C ARG A 415 -1.95 2.60 -5.84
N CYS A 416 -1.34 2.85 -4.69
CA CYS A 416 -2.07 3.02 -3.44
C CYS A 416 -2.91 4.29 -3.46
N THR A 417 -4.15 4.22 -3.00
CA THR A 417 -5.06 5.36 -2.85
C THR A 417 -5.24 5.78 -1.39
N TRP A 418 -4.53 5.13 -0.46
CA TRP A 418 -4.56 5.41 0.97
C TRP A 418 -3.29 6.14 1.40
N ARG A 419 -3.34 6.89 2.49
CA ARG A 419 -2.23 7.71 2.99
C ARG A 419 -1.54 7.08 4.18
N GLY A 420 -0.21 7.20 4.21
CA GLY A 420 0.66 6.71 5.27
C GLY A 420 1.07 5.25 5.10
N LEU A 421 2.23 4.89 5.66
CA LEU A 421 2.88 3.60 5.44
C LEU A 421 2.01 2.41 5.88
N ASP A 422 1.39 2.49 7.06
CA ASP A 422 0.57 1.38 7.58
C ASP A 422 -0.66 1.14 6.70
N HIS A 423 -1.30 2.22 6.26
CA HIS A 423 -2.40 2.12 5.30
C HIS A 423 -1.93 1.68 3.91
N PHE A 424 -0.71 2.06 3.49
CA PHE A 424 -0.11 1.55 2.27
C PHE A 424 0.06 0.03 2.32
N LYS A 425 0.60 -0.49 3.41
CA LYS A 425 0.74 -1.95 3.62
C LYS A 425 -0.62 -2.65 3.64
N ALA A 426 -1.59 -2.10 4.37
CA ALA A 426 -2.95 -2.62 4.40
C ALA A 426 -3.62 -2.62 3.01
N TYR A 427 -3.40 -1.57 2.21
CA TYR A 427 -3.89 -1.47 0.84
C TYR A 427 -3.32 -2.55 -0.07
N VAL A 428 -1.99 -2.76 -0.05
CA VAL A 428 -1.33 -3.80 -0.86
C VAL A 428 -1.87 -5.18 -0.50
N TRP A 429 -1.95 -5.52 0.79
CA TRP A 429 -2.50 -6.79 1.25
C TRP A 429 -3.99 -6.95 0.92
N SER A 430 -4.80 -5.90 0.98
CA SER A 430 -6.20 -5.96 0.56
C SER A 430 -6.34 -6.24 -0.93
N ALA A 431 -5.45 -5.68 -1.77
CA ALA A 431 -5.41 -5.95 -3.20
C ALA A 431 -4.98 -7.39 -3.52
N VAL A 432 -3.99 -7.91 -2.78
CA VAL A 432 -3.57 -9.33 -2.87
C VAL A 432 -4.71 -10.25 -2.50
N LEU A 433 -5.40 -9.99 -1.39
CA LEU A 433 -6.53 -10.81 -0.96
C LEU A 433 -7.68 -10.77 -1.97
N ALA A 434 -8.01 -9.60 -2.53
CA ALA A 434 -9.04 -9.48 -3.56
C ALA A 434 -8.69 -10.31 -4.82
N HIS A 435 -7.42 -10.26 -5.27
CA HIS A 435 -6.92 -11.10 -6.36
C HIS A 435 -7.08 -12.59 -6.04
N ASN A 436 -6.63 -13.00 -4.88
CA ASN A 436 -6.64 -14.41 -4.47
C ASN A 436 -8.05 -14.95 -4.27
N LEU A 437 -8.96 -14.17 -3.68
CA LEU A 437 -10.36 -14.59 -3.48
C LEU A 437 -11.08 -14.86 -4.80
N VAL A 438 -10.87 -14.01 -5.81
CA VAL A 438 -11.47 -14.20 -7.13
C VAL A 438 -10.89 -15.44 -7.82
N LEU A 439 -9.57 -15.63 -7.77
CA LEU A 439 -8.95 -16.84 -8.32
C LEU A 439 -9.42 -18.12 -7.60
N TYR A 440 -9.53 -18.08 -6.29
CA TYR A 440 -10.03 -19.19 -5.49
C TYR A 440 -11.48 -19.50 -5.85
N ALA A 441 -12.35 -18.48 -5.93
CA ALA A 441 -13.75 -18.66 -6.29
C ALA A 441 -13.95 -19.26 -7.68
N ARG A 442 -13.11 -18.90 -8.65
CA ARG A 442 -13.15 -19.45 -10.02
C ARG A 442 -12.64 -20.88 -10.13
N ARG A 443 -11.81 -21.33 -9.19
CA ARG A 443 -11.14 -22.66 -9.26
C ARG A 443 -11.75 -23.69 -8.32
N LYS A 444 -12.50 -23.26 -7.31
CA LYS A 444 -13.22 -24.18 -6.43
C LYS A 444 -14.34 -24.80 -7.26
N PRO A 445 -14.37 -26.13 -7.41
CA PRO A 445 -15.54 -26.79 -8.01
C PRO A 445 -16.79 -26.43 -7.22
N ALA A 446 -17.89 -26.20 -7.95
CA ALA A 446 -19.18 -25.83 -7.39
C ALA A 446 -19.71 -26.91 -6.43
#